data_9bc9d4d91de476b9ef4f0213e7720a67
#
_entry.id   9bc9d4d91de476b9ef4f0213e7720a67
#
_cell.length_a   1.000
_cell.length_b   1.000
_cell.length_c   1.000
_cell.angle_alpha   90.00
_cell.angle_beta   90.00
_cell.angle_gamma   90.00
#
_symmetry.space_group_name_H-M   'P 1'
#
loop_
_entity.id
_entity.type
_entity.pdbx_description
1 polymer ?
#
loop_
_entity_poly.entity_id
_entity_poly.type
_entity_poly.pdbx_seq_one_letter_code
_entity_poly.pdbx_strand_id
1 'polypeptide(L)'
;LKILTAISHHAKFLLLDEPTAGLDVTARDELLDMLREFMEQDESRSILISSHISTDLEPLCDDFYMIDEGKIIFHEDTDILLSDYALLKVTPQQYTNMDKRYILKYKKETYGYNCLTNQKQYYLENEPNIAVENGTIDDVITMMSGGAEI
;
A
#
# COMPACT_ATOMS: atom_id res chain seq x y z
N LEU A 1 -8.43 -23.96 8.77
CA LEU A 1 -9.63 -24.58 9.38
C LEU A 1 -10.53 -23.57 10.10
N LYS A 2 -9.98 -22.61 10.88
CA LYS A 2 -10.77 -21.60 11.62
C LYS A 2 -11.49 -20.60 10.71
N ILE A 3 -10.87 -20.20 9.59
CA ILE A 3 -11.45 -19.23 8.64
C ILE A 3 -12.64 -19.87 7.90
N LEU A 4 -12.53 -21.11 7.45
CA LEU A 4 -13.63 -21.84 6.85
C LEU A 4 -14.87 -21.91 7.76
N THR A 5 -14.64 -22.09 9.07
CA THR A 5 -15.72 -22.11 10.04
C THR A 5 -16.39 -20.72 10.18
N ALA A 6 -15.59 -19.63 10.18
CA ALA A 6 -16.12 -18.26 10.24
C ALA A 6 -16.97 -17.91 9.01
N ILE A 7 -16.51 -18.28 7.81
CA ILE A 7 -17.22 -18.06 6.55
C ILE A 7 -18.54 -18.86 6.50
N SER A 8 -18.54 -20.11 7.01
CA SER A 8 -19.72 -21.01 6.98
C SER A 8 -20.89 -20.53 7.87
N HIS A 9 -20.65 -19.60 8.80
CA HIS A 9 -21.68 -19.07 9.71
C HIS A 9 -22.46 -17.87 9.18
N HIS A 10 -22.40 -17.60 7.87
CA HIS A 10 -23.06 -16.43 7.25
C HIS A 10 -22.69 -15.09 7.90
N ALA A 11 -21.44 -14.96 8.36
CA ALA A 11 -20.95 -13.73 8.90
C ALA A 11 -21.06 -12.61 7.87
N LYS A 12 -21.43 -11.40 8.32
CA LYS A 12 -21.39 -10.19 7.48
C LYS A 12 -20.09 -9.42 7.62
N PHE A 13 -19.38 -9.66 8.69
CA PHE A 13 -18.10 -9.01 9.00
C PHE A 13 -17.08 -10.05 9.47
N LEU A 14 -15.91 -10.04 8.85
CA LEU A 14 -14.75 -10.84 9.26
C LEU A 14 -13.67 -9.93 9.82
N LEU A 15 -13.11 -10.30 10.96
CA LEU A 15 -11.92 -9.69 11.53
C LEU A 15 -10.79 -10.72 11.48
N LEU A 16 -9.77 -10.48 10.70
CA LEU A 16 -8.67 -11.40 10.43
C LEU A 16 -7.34 -10.74 10.82
N ASP A 17 -6.66 -11.35 11.76
CA ASP A 17 -5.34 -10.90 12.20
C ASP A 17 -4.27 -11.84 11.62
N GLU A 18 -3.42 -11.31 10.73
CA GLU A 18 -2.33 -12.01 10.04
C GLU A 18 -2.75 -13.38 9.46
N PRO A 19 -3.85 -13.47 8.68
CA PRO A 19 -4.41 -14.77 8.28
C PRO A 19 -3.52 -15.57 7.33
N THR A 20 -2.59 -14.91 6.62
CA THR A 20 -1.65 -15.50 5.67
C THR A 20 -0.32 -15.89 6.30
N ALA A 21 -0.09 -15.50 7.56
CA ALA A 21 1.18 -15.76 8.23
C ALA A 21 1.48 -17.25 8.35
N GLY A 22 2.68 -17.64 7.89
CA GLY A 22 3.16 -19.02 7.93
C GLY A 22 2.54 -19.95 6.89
N LEU A 23 1.74 -19.44 5.96
CA LEU A 23 1.25 -20.20 4.80
C LEU A 23 2.32 -20.23 3.70
N ASP A 24 2.38 -21.33 2.97
CA ASP A 24 3.09 -21.37 1.70
C ASP A 24 2.32 -20.57 0.62
N VAL A 25 2.95 -20.33 -0.54
CA VAL A 25 2.38 -19.52 -1.61
C VAL A 25 1.02 -20.05 -2.06
N THR A 26 0.89 -21.36 -2.27
CA THR A 26 -0.35 -21.97 -2.76
C THR A 26 -1.50 -21.83 -1.75
N ALA A 27 -1.23 -22.12 -0.48
CA ALA A 27 -2.24 -22.00 0.57
C ALA A 27 -2.65 -20.54 0.82
N ARG A 28 -1.73 -19.61 0.61
CA ARG A 28 -1.99 -18.16 0.66
C ARG A 28 -2.93 -17.73 -0.46
N ASP A 29 -2.63 -18.09 -1.70
CA ASP A 29 -3.44 -17.76 -2.86
C ASP A 29 -4.86 -18.35 -2.71
N GLU A 30 -4.98 -19.59 -2.29
CA GLU A 30 -6.29 -20.23 -2.01
C GLU A 30 -7.09 -19.49 -0.93
N LEU A 31 -6.43 -18.98 0.10
CA LEU A 31 -7.08 -18.20 1.14
C LEU A 31 -7.56 -16.86 0.61
N LEU A 32 -6.74 -16.13 -0.14
CA LEU A 32 -7.11 -14.83 -0.72
C LEU A 32 -8.27 -14.97 -1.71
N ASP A 33 -8.28 -16.01 -2.53
CA ASP A 33 -9.40 -16.31 -3.43
C ASP A 33 -10.69 -16.59 -2.66
N MET A 34 -10.62 -17.35 -1.58
CA MET A 34 -11.77 -17.62 -0.70
C MET A 34 -12.31 -16.34 -0.04
N LEU A 35 -11.44 -15.40 0.33
CA LEU A 35 -11.86 -14.11 0.90
C LEU A 35 -12.51 -13.21 -0.16
N ARG A 36 -12.03 -13.21 -1.41
CA ARG A 36 -12.68 -12.53 -2.54
C ARG A 36 -14.07 -13.10 -2.80
N GLU A 37 -14.19 -14.43 -2.93
CA GLU A 37 -15.49 -15.08 -3.11
C GLU A 37 -16.47 -14.75 -1.97
N PHE A 38 -15.97 -14.66 -0.74
CA PHE A 38 -16.79 -14.26 0.40
C PHE A 38 -17.35 -12.84 0.22
N MET A 39 -16.56 -11.89 -0.23
CA MET A 39 -17.00 -10.50 -0.49
C MET A 39 -17.98 -10.41 -1.65
N GLU A 40 -17.73 -11.13 -2.75
CA GLU A 40 -18.56 -11.10 -3.97
C GLU A 40 -19.97 -11.69 -3.78
N GLN A 41 -20.15 -12.57 -2.80
CA GLN A 41 -21.46 -13.22 -2.58
C GLN A 41 -22.54 -12.28 -2.02
N ASP A 42 -22.17 -11.20 -1.34
CA ASP A 42 -23.13 -10.28 -0.70
C ASP A 42 -22.44 -8.93 -0.44
N GLU A 43 -22.94 -7.87 -1.10
CA GLU A 43 -22.44 -6.49 -0.96
C GLU A 43 -22.49 -5.93 0.48
N SER A 44 -23.26 -6.58 1.37
CA SER A 44 -23.30 -6.19 2.79
C SER A 44 -22.18 -6.79 3.64
N ARG A 45 -21.31 -7.60 3.03
CA ARG A 45 -20.16 -8.19 3.71
C ARG A 45 -18.95 -7.26 3.73
N SER A 46 -18.15 -7.38 4.76
CA SER A 46 -16.90 -6.66 4.89
C SER A 46 -15.84 -7.47 5.62
N ILE A 47 -14.59 -7.17 5.35
CA ILE A 47 -13.43 -7.80 5.97
C ILE A 47 -12.53 -6.69 6.51
N LEU A 48 -12.13 -6.80 7.78
CA LEU A 48 -10.99 -6.08 8.32
C LEU A 48 -9.85 -7.06 8.50
N ILE A 49 -8.76 -6.84 7.77
CA ILE A 49 -7.60 -7.73 7.73
C ILE A 49 -6.34 -6.97 8.13
N SER A 50 -5.53 -7.56 9.02
CA SER A 50 -4.17 -7.11 9.27
C SER A 50 -3.18 -8.01 8.53
N SER A 51 -2.11 -7.44 7.99
CA SER A 51 -0.97 -8.16 7.43
C SER A 51 0.28 -7.29 7.43
N HIS A 52 1.43 -7.92 7.56
CA HIS A 52 2.73 -7.30 7.31
C HIS A 52 3.24 -7.61 5.89
N ILE A 53 2.45 -8.28 5.06
CA ILE A 53 2.75 -8.62 3.67
C ILE A 53 1.79 -7.81 2.79
N SER A 54 2.28 -6.71 2.25
CA SER A 54 1.47 -5.77 1.46
C SER A 54 0.89 -6.38 0.19
N THR A 55 1.62 -7.27 -0.45
CA THR A 55 1.19 -7.97 -1.67
C THR A 55 -0.05 -8.85 -1.47
N ASP A 56 -0.37 -9.23 -0.22
CA ASP A 56 -1.59 -9.96 0.09
C ASP A 56 -2.81 -9.03 0.13
N LEU A 57 -2.58 -7.77 0.52
CA LEU A 57 -3.64 -6.79 0.73
C LEU A 57 -4.05 -6.09 -0.57
N GLU A 58 -3.10 -5.78 -1.44
CA GLU A 58 -3.31 -5.05 -2.69
C GLU A 58 -4.47 -5.58 -3.54
N PRO A 59 -4.59 -6.90 -3.81
CA PRO A 59 -5.65 -7.43 -4.63
C PRO A 59 -7.00 -7.66 -3.91
N LEU A 60 -7.07 -7.36 -2.60
CA LEU A 60 -8.22 -7.69 -1.75
C LEU A 60 -8.87 -6.47 -1.10
N CYS A 61 -8.09 -5.43 -0.79
CA CYS A 61 -8.52 -4.33 0.05
C CYS A 61 -8.88 -3.09 -0.78
N ASP A 62 -10.03 -2.49 -0.49
CA ASP A 62 -10.46 -1.21 -1.05
C ASP A 62 -9.79 -0.03 -0.34
N ASP A 63 -9.61 -0.14 0.97
CA ASP A 63 -9.01 0.87 1.83
C ASP A 63 -7.76 0.34 2.54
N PHE A 64 -6.74 1.16 2.62
CA PHE A 64 -5.48 0.84 3.26
C PHE A 64 -5.20 1.77 4.45
N TYR A 65 -4.98 1.18 5.63
CA TYR A 65 -4.64 1.90 6.87
C TYR A 65 -3.27 1.45 7.36
N MET A 66 -2.40 2.40 7.67
CA MET A 66 -1.11 2.12 8.28
C MET A 66 -1.11 2.54 9.74
N ILE A 67 -0.77 1.60 10.61
CA ILE A 67 -0.70 1.82 12.06
C ILE A 67 0.75 1.75 12.50
N ASP A 68 1.20 2.77 13.23
CA ASP A 68 2.50 2.81 13.87
C ASP A 68 2.36 3.36 15.29
N GLU A 69 3.04 2.74 16.26
CA GLU A 69 2.96 3.09 17.69
C GLU A 69 1.53 3.29 18.20
N GLY A 70 0.56 2.48 17.71
CA GLY A 70 -0.85 2.55 18.10
C GLY A 70 -1.63 3.73 17.53
N LYS A 71 -1.10 4.42 16.53
CA LYS A 71 -1.77 5.52 15.82
C LYS A 71 -1.90 5.20 14.35
N ILE A 72 -3.02 5.61 13.75
CA ILE A 72 -3.15 5.62 12.30
C ILE A 72 -2.29 6.77 11.78
N ILE A 73 -1.23 6.44 11.03
CA ILE A 73 -0.29 7.42 10.45
C ILE A 73 -0.55 7.66 8.97
N PHE A 74 -1.33 6.81 8.33
CA PHE A 74 -1.68 6.92 6.92
C PHE A 74 -3.00 6.18 6.67
N HIS A 75 -3.82 6.74 5.77
CA HIS A 75 -5.02 6.12 5.21
C HIS A 75 -5.20 6.60 3.78
N GLU A 76 -5.47 5.67 2.88
CA GLU A 76 -5.78 5.97 1.49
C GLU A 76 -6.61 4.83 0.87
N ASP A 77 -7.41 5.18 -0.12
CA ASP A 77 -8.03 4.24 -1.05
C ASP A 77 -6.95 3.50 -1.86
N THR A 78 -7.08 2.19 -2.02
CA THR A 78 -6.07 1.36 -2.68
C THR A 78 -5.90 1.74 -4.16
N ASP A 79 -6.99 2.06 -4.86
CA ASP A 79 -6.93 2.46 -6.27
C ASP A 79 -6.21 3.81 -6.42
N ILE A 80 -6.47 4.78 -5.52
CA ILE A 80 -5.76 6.06 -5.48
C ILE A 80 -4.27 5.84 -5.18
N LEU A 81 -3.96 4.97 -4.23
CA LEU A 81 -2.58 4.64 -3.89
C LEU A 81 -1.83 4.08 -5.09
N LEU A 82 -2.43 3.17 -5.83
CA LEU A 82 -1.80 2.53 -7.00
C LEU A 82 -1.74 3.45 -8.23
N SER A 83 -2.70 4.39 -8.39
CA SER A 83 -2.75 5.29 -9.56
C SER A 83 -1.91 6.55 -9.38
N ASP A 84 -2.01 7.20 -8.22
CA ASP A 84 -1.54 8.57 -8.01
C ASP A 84 -0.21 8.65 -7.25
N TYR A 85 0.12 7.59 -6.49
CA TYR A 85 1.39 7.56 -5.80
C TYR A 85 2.53 7.10 -6.70
N ALA A 86 3.69 7.71 -6.50
CA ALA A 86 4.91 7.38 -7.23
C ALA A 86 6.14 7.57 -6.37
N LEU A 87 7.17 6.78 -6.70
CA LEU A 87 8.52 6.94 -6.17
C LEU A 87 9.38 7.65 -7.22
N LEU A 88 9.83 8.85 -6.91
CA LEU A 88 10.73 9.62 -7.75
C LEU A 88 12.17 9.28 -7.36
N LYS A 89 12.98 8.81 -8.32
CA LYS A 89 14.40 8.57 -8.13
C LYS A 89 15.19 9.72 -8.72
N VAL A 90 15.83 10.51 -7.87
CA VAL A 90 16.47 11.76 -8.26
C VAL A 90 17.93 11.81 -7.81
N THR A 91 18.78 12.36 -8.66
CA THR A 91 20.14 12.72 -8.30
C THR A 91 20.17 13.88 -7.30
N PRO A 92 21.27 14.14 -6.58
CA PRO A 92 21.38 15.29 -5.67
C PRO A 92 21.13 16.63 -6.36
N GLN A 93 21.53 16.76 -7.62
CA GLN A 93 21.33 17.97 -8.41
C GLN A 93 19.85 18.15 -8.80
N GLN A 94 19.20 17.08 -9.23
CA GLN A 94 17.75 17.09 -9.53
C GLN A 94 16.95 17.42 -8.27
N TYR A 95 17.27 16.77 -7.13
CA TYR A 95 16.62 17.03 -5.86
C TYR A 95 16.70 18.51 -5.42
N THR A 96 17.83 19.16 -5.68
CA THR A 96 18.03 20.58 -5.34
C THR A 96 17.14 21.50 -6.20
N ASN A 97 16.95 21.17 -7.47
CA ASN A 97 16.31 22.01 -8.48
C ASN A 97 14.83 21.70 -8.72
N MET A 98 14.37 20.49 -8.37
CA MET A 98 12.99 20.05 -8.60
C MET A 98 11.97 20.80 -7.73
N ASP A 99 10.74 20.86 -8.21
CA ASP A 99 9.61 21.29 -7.41
C ASP A 99 9.27 20.25 -6.33
N LYS A 100 9.25 20.68 -5.06
CA LYS A 100 9.02 19.79 -3.91
C LYS A 100 7.62 19.92 -3.30
N ARG A 101 6.73 20.72 -3.88
CA ARG A 101 5.40 21.00 -3.31
C ARG A 101 4.56 19.77 -3.02
N TYR A 102 4.75 18.73 -3.81
CA TYR A 102 3.96 17.49 -3.71
C TYR A 102 4.79 16.30 -3.26
N ILE A 103 5.97 16.53 -2.68
CA ILE A 103 6.75 15.47 -2.05
C ILE A 103 6.25 15.31 -0.61
N LEU A 104 5.76 14.12 -0.32
CA LEU A 104 5.26 13.75 1.01
C LEU A 104 6.38 13.36 1.96
N LYS A 105 7.30 12.54 1.46
CA LYS A 105 8.45 12.03 2.21
C LYS A 105 9.64 11.87 1.28
N TYR A 106 10.84 11.98 1.83
CA TYR A 106 12.06 11.64 1.10
C TYR A 106 13.02 10.81 1.92
N LYS A 107 13.86 10.03 1.24
CA LYS A 107 14.92 9.24 1.84
C LYS A 107 16.20 9.43 1.03
N LYS A 108 17.30 9.72 1.71
CA LYS A 108 18.62 9.82 1.08
C LYS A 108 19.15 8.42 0.83
N GLU A 109 19.58 8.17 -0.39
CA GLU A 109 20.21 6.94 -0.83
C GLU A 109 21.67 7.19 -1.23
N THR A 110 22.42 6.12 -1.54
CA THR A 110 23.84 6.21 -1.90
C THR A 110 24.12 7.13 -3.09
N TYR A 111 23.21 7.15 -4.07
CA TYR A 111 23.38 7.87 -5.34
C TYR A 111 22.36 8.99 -5.58
N GLY A 112 21.57 9.35 -4.57
CA GLY A 112 20.56 10.39 -4.73
C GLY A 112 19.50 10.35 -3.64
N TYR A 113 18.25 10.55 -4.06
CA TYR A 113 17.10 10.54 -3.16
C TYR A 113 15.95 9.76 -3.80
N ASN A 114 15.25 9.02 -2.96
CA ASN A 114 13.91 8.52 -3.24
C ASN A 114 12.91 9.50 -2.63
N CYS A 115 11.94 9.96 -3.41
CA CYS A 115 10.92 10.89 -2.96
C CYS A 115 9.55 10.30 -3.24
N LEU A 116 8.70 10.20 -2.22
CA LEU A 116 7.31 9.77 -2.35
C LEU A 116 6.43 10.95 -2.69
N THR A 117 5.58 10.81 -3.68
CA THR A 117 4.55 11.77 -4.06
C THR A 117 3.20 11.09 -4.25
N ASN A 118 2.12 11.83 -4.05
CA ASN A 118 0.75 11.46 -4.44
C ASN A 118 0.26 12.27 -5.66
N GLN A 119 1.18 12.88 -6.40
CA GLN A 119 0.91 13.66 -7.60
C GLN A 119 1.79 13.17 -8.76
N LYS A 120 1.73 11.87 -9.04
CA LYS A 120 2.51 11.21 -10.09
C LYS A 120 2.40 11.92 -11.43
N GLN A 121 1.17 12.26 -11.84
CA GLN A 121 0.92 12.89 -13.14
C GLN A 121 1.60 14.26 -13.24
N TYR A 122 1.59 15.04 -12.14
CA TYR A 122 2.28 16.33 -12.10
C TYR A 122 3.77 16.20 -12.43
N TYR A 123 4.46 15.23 -11.84
CA TYR A 123 5.89 15.03 -12.08
C TYR A 123 6.19 14.46 -13.47
N LEU A 124 5.33 13.60 -14.01
CA LEU A 124 5.46 13.12 -15.39
C LEU A 124 5.38 14.25 -16.41
N GLU A 125 4.52 15.24 -16.18
CA GLU A 125 4.29 16.37 -17.09
C GLU A 125 5.33 17.49 -16.93
N ASN A 126 5.74 17.79 -15.70
CA ASN A 126 6.53 19.00 -15.41
C ASN A 126 8.02 18.71 -15.16
N GLU A 127 8.39 17.47 -14.87
CA GLU A 127 9.77 17.06 -14.57
C GLU A 127 10.23 15.88 -15.43
N PRO A 128 10.29 16.04 -16.76
CA PRO A 128 10.51 14.93 -17.70
C PRO A 128 11.88 14.24 -17.57
N ASN A 129 12.80 14.84 -16.85
CA ASN A 129 14.15 14.30 -16.63
C ASN A 129 14.26 13.48 -15.33
N ILE A 130 13.19 13.38 -14.55
CA ILE A 130 13.16 12.61 -13.32
C ILE A 130 12.59 11.21 -13.61
N ALA A 131 13.22 10.19 -13.04
CA ALA A 131 12.68 8.84 -13.10
C ALA A 131 11.49 8.72 -12.15
N VAL A 132 10.30 8.49 -12.71
CA VAL A 132 9.04 8.30 -11.99
C VAL A 132 8.66 6.83 -12.07
N GLU A 133 8.71 6.13 -10.94
CA GLU A 133 8.27 4.74 -10.84
C GLU A 133 6.88 4.68 -10.20
N ASN A 134 6.05 3.73 -10.60
CA ASN A 134 4.77 3.51 -9.94
C ASN A 134 5.02 3.18 -8.47
N GLY A 135 4.33 3.86 -7.59
CA GLY A 135 4.36 3.54 -6.17
C GLY A 135 3.69 2.19 -5.91
N THR A 136 4.33 1.37 -5.10
CA THR A 136 3.74 0.16 -4.53
C THR A 136 3.31 0.43 -3.10
N ILE A 137 2.46 -0.43 -2.55
CA ILE A 137 2.10 -0.35 -1.12
C ILE A 137 3.36 -0.44 -0.24
N ASP A 138 4.33 -1.31 -0.61
CA ASP A 138 5.62 -1.43 0.08
C ASP A 138 6.44 -0.14 0.06
N ASP A 139 6.47 0.58 -1.07
CA ASP A 139 7.15 1.87 -1.17
C ASP A 139 6.52 2.89 -0.23
N VAL A 140 5.18 2.96 -0.20
CA VAL A 140 4.45 3.86 0.70
C VAL A 140 4.74 3.52 2.16
N ILE A 141 4.64 2.24 2.55
CA ILE A 141 4.96 1.78 3.90
C ILE A 141 6.39 2.18 4.29
N THR A 142 7.37 1.86 3.43
CA THR A 142 8.78 2.14 3.67
C THR A 142 9.06 3.64 3.81
N MET A 143 8.44 4.46 2.97
CA MET A 143 8.63 5.90 2.97
C MET A 143 7.88 6.58 4.11
N MET A 144 6.66 6.14 4.45
CA MET A 144 5.90 6.71 5.55
C MET A 144 6.48 6.38 6.92
N SER A 145 7.06 5.17 7.09
CA SER A 145 7.70 4.76 8.35
C SER A 145 9.09 5.35 8.54
N GLY A 146 9.87 5.48 7.48
CA GLY A 146 11.31 5.80 7.59
C GLY A 146 11.77 7.03 6.80
N GLY A 147 10.88 7.67 6.03
CA GLY A 147 11.19 8.87 5.25
C GLY A 147 11.18 10.13 6.13
N ALA A 148 12.02 11.11 5.79
CA ALA A 148 12.00 12.43 6.38
C ALA A 148 10.94 13.32 5.68
N GLU A 149 10.42 14.31 6.41
CA GLU A 149 9.58 15.38 5.85
C GLU A 149 10.47 16.48 5.23
N ILE A 150 9.95 17.20 4.25
CA ILE A 150 10.64 18.31 3.57
C ILE A 150 10.62 19.55 4.46
#